data_417ce0d64fc9eea33216184883e9a87a
#
_entry.id   417ce0d64fc9eea33216184883e9a87a
#
_cell.length_a   1.000
_cell.length_b   1.000
_cell.length_c   1.000
_cell.angle_alpha   90.00
_cell.angle_beta   90.00
_cell.angle_gamma   90.00
#
_symmetry.space_group_name_H-M   'P 1'
#
loop_
_entity.id
_entity.type
_entity.pdbx_description
1 polymer ?
#
loop_
_entity_poly.entity_id
_entity_poly.type
_entity_poly.pdbx_seq_one_letter_code
_entity_poly.pdbx_strand_id
1 'polypeptide(L)'
;MAAAPTRRLTDDVPADVERRLRRLCLALPDAYEEHAWVGTRWRVRKRTFVHVLGVDDPVDGAHVVMTFRAAGAELEALRHAGPPFHVLGWGRDAMGLTLDAATDWDEVAELVVESYCVLAPRKLVALVDRPDPT
;
A
#
# COMPACT_ATOMS: atom_id res chain seq x y z
N MET A 1 20.00 -26.43 17.03
CA MET A 1 19.14 -26.25 15.85
C MET A 1 19.06 -24.74 15.51
N ALA A 2 19.40 -24.38 14.31
CA ALA A 2 19.36 -22.99 13.91
C ALA A 2 17.90 -22.53 13.72
N ALA A 3 17.57 -21.32 14.16
CA ALA A 3 16.28 -20.73 13.89
C ALA A 3 16.13 -20.48 12.39
N ALA A 4 14.92 -20.60 11.86
CA ALA A 4 14.65 -20.26 10.47
C ALA A 4 14.98 -18.77 10.23
N PRO A 5 15.59 -18.41 9.08
CA PRO A 5 15.87 -17.03 8.78
C PRO A 5 14.58 -16.23 8.75
N THR A 6 14.61 -15.04 9.33
CA THR A 6 13.43 -14.16 9.43
C THR A 6 13.54 -13.03 8.44
N ARG A 7 12.41 -12.63 7.85
CA ARG A 7 12.32 -11.41 7.07
C ARG A 7 12.68 -10.20 7.92
N ARG A 8 13.44 -9.29 7.34
CA ARG A 8 13.71 -7.98 7.94
C ARG A 8 12.96 -6.89 7.19
N LEU A 9 12.29 -6.03 7.94
CA LEU A 9 11.67 -4.83 7.36
C LEU A 9 12.69 -3.70 7.41
N THR A 10 12.80 -2.94 6.33
CA THR A 10 13.84 -1.92 6.17
C THR A 10 13.26 -0.63 5.60
N ASP A 11 14.09 0.42 5.65
CA ASP A 11 13.80 1.70 5.01
C ASP A 11 14.24 1.74 3.54
N ASP A 12 14.68 0.62 2.99
CA ASP A 12 15.25 0.56 1.64
C ASP A 12 14.16 0.62 0.57
N VAL A 13 13.72 1.83 0.27
CA VAL A 13 12.74 2.11 -0.77
C VAL A 13 13.42 3.01 -1.81
N PRO A 14 13.41 2.63 -3.10
CA PRO A 14 13.98 3.48 -4.14
C PRO A 14 13.32 4.85 -4.15
N ALA A 15 14.12 5.89 -4.34
CA ALA A 15 13.63 7.26 -4.29
C ALA A 15 12.54 7.57 -5.33
N ASP A 16 12.63 6.94 -6.51
CA ASP A 16 11.62 7.13 -7.55
C ASP A 16 10.28 6.49 -7.18
N VAL A 17 10.30 5.34 -6.53
CA VAL A 17 9.08 4.68 -6.03
C VAL A 17 8.41 5.57 -4.97
N GLU A 18 9.19 6.05 -4.03
CA GLU A 18 8.67 6.93 -2.97
C GLU A 18 8.07 8.21 -3.55
N ARG A 19 8.75 8.82 -4.54
CA ARG A 19 8.24 10.03 -5.20
C ARG A 19 6.92 9.78 -5.92
N ARG A 20 6.80 8.65 -6.60
CA ARG A 20 5.55 8.30 -7.31
C ARG A 20 4.40 8.13 -6.33
N LEU A 21 4.63 7.39 -5.25
CA LEU A 21 3.61 7.19 -4.22
C LEU A 21 3.24 8.50 -3.52
N ARG A 22 4.24 9.32 -3.21
CA ARG A 22 4.00 10.64 -2.60
C ARG A 22 3.07 11.48 -3.45
N ARG A 23 3.33 11.52 -4.75
CA ARG A 23 2.50 12.29 -5.69
C ARG A 23 1.06 11.79 -5.70
N LEU A 24 0.87 10.48 -5.74
CA LEU A 24 -0.47 9.89 -5.74
C LEU A 24 -1.20 10.12 -4.43
N CYS A 25 -0.52 9.89 -3.32
CA CYS A 25 -1.15 9.96 -2.00
C CYS A 25 -1.45 11.39 -1.57
N LEU A 26 -0.52 12.32 -1.78
CA LEU A 26 -0.69 13.71 -1.34
C LEU A 26 -1.65 14.51 -2.24
N ALA A 27 -2.05 13.95 -3.38
CA ALA A 27 -3.11 14.55 -4.19
C ALA A 27 -4.50 14.35 -3.58
N LEU A 28 -4.62 13.48 -2.57
CA LEU A 28 -5.92 13.17 -1.96
C LEU A 28 -6.24 14.15 -0.82
N PRO A 29 -7.52 14.47 -0.60
CA PRO A 29 -7.90 15.49 0.39
C PRO A 29 -7.41 15.17 1.80
N ASP A 30 -6.79 16.17 2.46
CA ASP A 30 -6.28 16.09 3.83
C ASP A 30 -5.25 14.98 4.07
N ALA A 31 -4.71 14.38 3.02
CA ALA A 31 -3.67 13.38 3.14
C ALA A 31 -2.35 14.01 3.59
N TYR A 32 -1.62 13.32 4.43
CA TYR A 32 -0.32 13.76 4.90
C TYR A 32 0.66 12.60 4.99
N GLU A 33 1.93 12.94 5.01
CA GLU A 33 3.02 11.97 5.01
C GLU A 33 3.73 11.96 6.35
N GLU A 34 4.08 10.76 6.81
CA GLU A 34 4.91 10.60 8.00
C GLU A 34 5.97 9.53 7.75
N HIS A 35 7.13 9.72 8.38
CA HIS A 35 8.10 8.64 8.48
C HIS A 35 7.53 7.58 9.42
N ALA A 36 7.45 6.34 8.94
CA ALA A 36 6.94 5.23 9.74
C ALA A 36 8.09 4.62 10.56
N TRP A 37 7.77 3.60 11.36
CA TRP A 37 8.78 2.81 12.06
C TRP A 37 9.85 2.31 11.07
N VAL A 38 9.42 1.79 9.92
CA VAL A 38 10.27 1.60 8.73
C VAL A 38 9.51 2.13 7.53
N GLY A 39 10.23 2.77 6.59
CA GLY A 39 9.63 3.31 5.39
C GLY A 39 8.80 4.56 5.63
N THR A 40 7.88 4.81 4.72
CA THR A 40 7.05 6.00 4.71
C THR A 40 5.59 5.62 4.65
N ARG A 41 4.76 6.35 5.39
CA ARG A 41 3.32 6.11 5.37
C ARG A 41 2.56 7.39 5.03
N TRP A 42 1.41 7.22 4.37
CA TRP A 42 0.49 8.30 4.05
C TRP A 42 -0.83 8.05 4.76
N ARG A 43 -1.34 9.10 5.38
CA ARG A 43 -2.45 9.00 6.32
C ARG A 43 -3.54 10.03 6.04
N VAL A 44 -4.75 9.69 6.49
CA VAL A 44 -5.89 10.61 6.54
C VAL A 44 -6.59 10.38 7.88
N ARG A 45 -6.84 11.46 8.64
CA ARG A 45 -7.49 11.39 9.95
C ARG A 45 -6.85 10.36 10.88
N LYS A 46 -5.51 10.34 10.91
CA LYS A 46 -4.69 9.43 11.75
C LYS A 46 -4.83 7.95 11.40
N ARG A 47 -5.29 7.64 10.19
CA ARG A 47 -5.37 6.27 9.68
C ARG A 47 -4.47 6.15 8.45
N THR A 48 -3.64 5.10 8.42
CA THR A 48 -2.71 4.87 7.33
C THR A 48 -3.42 4.17 6.17
N PHE A 49 -3.45 4.82 5.00
CA PHE A 49 -4.03 4.19 3.82
C PHE A 49 -2.98 3.64 2.85
N VAL A 50 -1.73 4.09 2.92
CA VAL A 50 -0.61 3.51 2.16
C VAL A 50 0.64 3.56 3.03
N HIS A 51 1.39 2.46 3.02
CA HIS A 51 2.69 2.37 3.67
C HIS A 51 3.64 1.66 2.71
N VAL A 52 4.80 2.24 2.46
CA VAL A 52 5.82 1.62 1.61
C VAL A 52 7.07 1.34 2.44
N LEU A 53 7.64 0.16 2.26
CA LEU A 53 8.80 -0.27 3.02
C LEU A 53 9.61 -1.28 2.22
N GLY A 54 10.84 -1.47 2.64
CA GLY A 54 11.69 -2.54 2.12
C GLY A 54 11.50 -3.82 2.92
N VAL A 55 11.64 -4.95 2.24
CA VAL A 55 11.64 -6.26 2.87
C VAL A 55 12.91 -6.97 2.44
N ASP A 56 13.68 -7.44 3.40
CA ASP A 56 14.86 -8.26 3.14
C ASP A 56 14.53 -9.69 3.53
N ASP A 57 14.25 -10.52 2.53
CA ASP A 57 13.80 -11.89 2.71
C ASP A 57 14.94 -12.86 2.38
N PRO A 58 15.26 -13.82 3.27
CA PRO A 58 16.36 -14.76 3.02
C PRO A 58 16.14 -15.65 1.78
N VAL A 59 14.89 -15.84 1.37
CA VAL A 59 14.56 -16.69 0.22
C VAL A 59 14.33 -15.83 -1.02
N ASP A 60 13.50 -14.80 -0.91
CA ASP A 60 13.08 -13.98 -2.06
C ASP A 60 13.97 -12.77 -2.30
N GLY A 61 14.92 -12.50 -1.41
CA GLY A 61 15.82 -11.36 -1.52
C GLY A 61 15.19 -10.04 -1.10
N ALA A 62 15.91 -8.97 -1.38
CA ALA A 62 15.44 -7.61 -1.06
C ALA A 62 14.39 -7.17 -2.07
N HIS A 63 13.25 -6.68 -1.58
CA HIS A 63 12.20 -6.16 -2.44
C HIS A 63 11.43 -5.06 -1.71
N VAL A 64 10.54 -4.40 -2.44
CA VAL A 64 9.74 -3.27 -1.94
C VAL A 64 8.29 -3.68 -1.90
N VAL A 65 7.60 -3.36 -0.81
CA VAL A 65 6.19 -3.68 -0.63
C VAL A 65 5.42 -2.42 -0.31
N MET A 66 4.29 -2.24 -0.98
CA MET A 66 3.28 -1.26 -0.62
C MET A 66 2.16 -1.98 0.11
N THR A 67 1.79 -1.48 1.30
CA THR A 67 0.59 -1.97 1.97
C THR A 67 -0.55 -1.00 1.76
N PHE A 68 -1.77 -1.52 1.69
CA PHE A 68 -2.96 -0.71 1.42
C PHE A 68 -4.20 -1.41 1.95
N ARG A 69 -5.33 -0.73 1.89
CA ARG A 69 -6.63 -1.27 2.33
C ARG A 69 -7.52 -1.51 1.13
N ALA A 70 -8.34 -2.55 1.21
CA ALA A 70 -9.36 -2.86 0.21
C ALA A 70 -10.61 -3.35 0.93
N ALA A 71 -11.74 -3.37 0.25
CA ALA A 71 -13.00 -3.79 0.87
C ALA A 71 -13.87 -4.51 -0.15
N GLY A 72 -14.84 -5.27 0.36
CA GLY A 72 -15.86 -5.91 -0.47
C GLY A 72 -15.32 -6.88 -1.51
N ALA A 73 -15.91 -6.86 -2.68
CA ALA A 73 -15.56 -7.76 -3.78
C ALA A 73 -14.12 -7.55 -4.26
N GLU A 74 -13.62 -6.31 -4.22
CA GLU A 74 -12.22 -6.04 -4.59
C GLU A 74 -11.26 -6.74 -3.62
N LEU A 75 -11.51 -6.65 -2.33
CA LEU A 75 -10.69 -7.34 -1.33
C LEU A 75 -10.67 -8.84 -1.57
N GLU A 76 -11.83 -9.44 -1.81
CA GLU A 76 -11.92 -10.88 -2.10
C GLU A 76 -11.11 -11.25 -3.34
N ALA A 77 -11.23 -10.47 -4.41
CA ALA A 77 -10.48 -10.71 -5.64
C ALA A 77 -8.97 -10.65 -5.39
N LEU A 78 -8.52 -9.63 -4.65
CA LEU A 78 -7.10 -9.45 -4.36
C LEU A 78 -6.53 -10.55 -3.45
N ARG A 79 -7.33 -11.03 -2.50
CA ARG A 79 -6.91 -12.11 -1.61
C ARG A 79 -6.62 -13.40 -2.35
N HIS A 80 -7.22 -13.60 -3.51
CA HIS A 80 -7.06 -14.80 -4.35
C HIS A 80 -6.23 -14.58 -5.59
N ALA A 81 -5.75 -13.35 -5.80
CA ALA A 81 -5.03 -13.00 -7.03
C ALA A 81 -3.64 -13.66 -7.14
N GLY A 82 -3.00 -13.94 -6.02
CA GLY A 82 -1.62 -14.41 -6.00
C GLY A 82 -0.62 -13.30 -6.29
N PRO A 83 0.68 -13.63 -6.40
CA PRO A 83 1.70 -12.61 -6.64
C PRO A 83 1.37 -11.73 -7.85
N PRO A 84 1.66 -10.42 -7.79
CA PRO A 84 2.45 -9.72 -6.77
C PRO A 84 1.68 -9.27 -5.53
N PHE A 85 0.44 -9.72 -5.36
CA PHE A 85 -0.37 -9.39 -4.19
C PHE A 85 -0.13 -10.37 -3.05
N HIS A 86 -0.20 -9.86 -1.82
CA HIS A 86 0.03 -10.66 -0.61
C HIS A 86 -1.05 -10.36 0.41
N VAL A 87 -1.59 -11.42 1.03
CA VAL A 87 -2.48 -11.26 2.18
C VAL A 87 -1.62 -10.96 3.39
N LEU A 88 -1.97 -9.89 4.12
CA LEU A 88 -1.25 -9.50 5.33
C LEU A 88 -2.02 -10.00 6.56
N GLY A 89 -1.29 -10.53 7.54
CA GLY A 89 -1.88 -11.13 8.73
C GLY A 89 -2.33 -10.15 9.80
N TRP A 90 -2.20 -8.84 9.57
CA TRP A 90 -2.41 -7.80 10.59
C TRP A 90 -3.66 -6.95 10.36
N GLY A 91 -4.60 -7.45 9.60
CA GLY A 91 -5.88 -6.77 9.41
C GLY A 91 -6.71 -7.48 8.37
N ARG A 92 -8.02 -7.40 8.51
CA ARG A 92 -8.94 -8.08 7.58
C ARG A 92 -8.90 -7.47 6.18
N ASP A 93 -8.66 -6.18 6.12
CA ASP A 93 -8.71 -5.39 4.89
C ASP A 93 -7.32 -4.97 4.38
N ALA A 94 -6.27 -5.44 5.03
CA ALA A 94 -4.90 -5.06 4.66
C ALA A 94 -4.33 -6.00 3.61
N MET A 95 -3.79 -5.41 2.55
CA MET A 95 -3.14 -6.13 1.46
C MET A 95 -1.74 -5.59 1.22
N GLY A 96 -0.86 -6.42 0.72
CA GLY A 96 0.47 -6.02 0.27
C GLY A 96 0.61 -6.20 -1.24
N LEU A 97 1.42 -5.36 -1.84
CA LEU A 97 1.75 -5.43 -3.26
C LEU A 97 3.26 -5.24 -3.42
N THR A 98 3.93 -6.21 -4.03
CA THR A 98 5.35 -6.07 -4.36
C THR A 98 5.49 -5.10 -5.52
N LEU A 99 6.34 -4.07 -5.33
CA LEU A 99 6.63 -3.08 -6.36
C LEU A 99 7.99 -3.38 -6.99
N ASP A 100 8.02 -3.46 -8.31
CA ASP A 100 9.25 -3.74 -9.06
C ASP A 100 9.17 -3.09 -10.45
N ALA A 101 10.09 -3.48 -11.34
CA ALA A 101 10.12 -2.92 -12.68
C ALA A 101 8.87 -3.25 -13.52
N ALA A 102 8.16 -4.31 -13.16
CA ALA A 102 6.96 -4.76 -13.87
C ALA A 102 5.67 -4.15 -13.31
N THR A 103 5.77 -3.31 -12.27
CA THR A 103 4.60 -2.71 -11.62
C THR A 103 3.79 -1.87 -12.60
N ASP A 104 2.48 -2.11 -12.63
CA ASP A 104 1.54 -1.26 -13.36
C ASP A 104 1.13 -0.09 -12.47
N TRP A 105 1.69 1.08 -12.75
CA TRP A 105 1.46 2.27 -11.94
C TRP A 105 0.07 2.87 -12.09
N ASP A 106 -0.64 2.56 -13.18
CA ASP A 106 -2.05 2.95 -13.31
C ASP A 106 -2.90 2.15 -12.34
N GLU A 107 -2.60 0.85 -12.19
CA GLU A 107 -3.25 0.02 -11.19
C GLU A 107 -2.93 0.49 -9.78
N VAL A 108 -1.67 0.84 -9.50
CA VAL A 108 -1.28 1.37 -8.20
C VAL A 108 -2.08 2.64 -7.88
N ALA A 109 -2.24 3.53 -8.85
CA ALA A 109 -3.02 4.74 -8.65
C ALA A 109 -4.46 4.44 -8.23
N GLU A 110 -5.08 3.46 -8.87
CA GLU A 110 -6.45 3.03 -8.51
C GLU A 110 -6.50 2.43 -7.11
N LEU A 111 -5.53 1.57 -6.76
CA LEU A 111 -5.46 0.96 -5.43
C LEU A 111 -5.27 2.00 -4.33
N VAL A 112 -4.46 3.03 -4.58
CA VAL A 112 -4.23 4.12 -3.63
C VAL A 112 -5.53 4.88 -3.35
N VAL A 113 -6.26 5.23 -4.40
CA VAL A 113 -7.54 5.95 -4.28
C VAL A 113 -8.57 5.11 -3.51
N GLU A 114 -8.71 3.84 -3.88
CA GLU A 114 -9.67 2.97 -3.21
C GLU A 114 -9.30 2.74 -1.75
N SER A 115 -8.01 2.60 -1.43
CA SER A 115 -7.55 2.46 -0.06
C SER A 115 -7.89 3.68 0.78
N TYR A 116 -7.66 4.88 0.22
CA TYR A 116 -8.06 6.13 0.87
C TYR A 116 -9.57 6.13 1.16
N CYS A 117 -10.37 5.73 0.19
CA CYS A 117 -11.83 5.75 0.33
C CYS A 117 -12.35 4.74 1.34
N VAL A 118 -11.62 3.68 1.64
CA VAL A 118 -11.97 2.75 2.71
C VAL A 118 -11.89 3.43 4.08
N LEU A 119 -10.92 4.32 4.27
CA LEU A 119 -10.60 4.89 5.58
C LEU A 119 -11.11 6.31 5.79
N ALA A 120 -11.23 7.10 4.73
CA ALA A 120 -11.55 8.51 4.85
C ALA A 120 -13.02 8.74 5.21
N PRO A 121 -13.34 9.84 5.91
CA PRO A 121 -14.72 10.23 6.13
C PRO A 121 -15.46 10.48 4.81
N ARG A 122 -16.78 10.25 4.80
CA ARG A 122 -17.60 10.40 3.59
C ARG A 122 -17.44 11.76 2.93
N LYS A 123 -17.34 12.83 3.71
CA LYS A 123 -17.21 14.17 3.16
C LYS A 123 -15.91 14.37 2.37
N LEU A 124 -14.84 13.69 2.78
CA LEU A 124 -13.58 13.73 2.05
C LEU A 124 -13.63 12.83 0.82
N VAL A 125 -14.25 11.65 0.94
CA VAL A 125 -14.45 10.74 -0.19
C VAL A 125 -15.22 11.43 -1.31
N ALA A 126 -16.21 12.24 -0.96
CA ALA A 126 -17.01 13.00 -1.93
C ALA A 126 -16.19 13.99 -2.76
N LEU A 127 -15.02 14.39 -2.26
CA LEU A 127 -14.12 15.30 -2.98
C LEU A 127 -13.16 14.58 -3.93
N VAL A 128 -13.11 13.26 -3.84
CA VAL A 128 -12.18 12.47 -4.65
C VAL A 128 -12.75 12.26 -6.05
N ASP A 129 -11.96 12.59 -7.07
CA ASP A 129 -12.31 12.36 -8.46
C ASP A 129 -11.99 10.91 -8.80
N ARG A 130 -13.03 10.11 -8.97
CA ARG A 130 -12.88 8.72 -9.39
C ARG A 130 -14.05 8.31 -10.27
N PRO A 131 -13.85 7.30 -11.15
CA PRO A 131 -14.93 6.85 -12.03
C PRO A 131 -16.16 6.42 -11.23
N ASP A 132 -17.34 6.75 -11.75
CA ASP A 132 -18.60 6.28 -11.20
C ASP A 132 -18.65 4.76 -11.33
N PRO A 133 -19.00 4.02 -10.26
CA PRO A 133 -19.03 2.57 -10.29
C PRO A 133 -20.24 1.96 -11.01
N THR A 134 -20.96 2.71 -11.77
CA THR A 134 -22.11 2.19 -12.53
C THR A 134 -21.69 1.19 -13.61
#